data_f6ec0e07dae5007d2abf9f626b255873
#
_entry.id   f6ec0e07dae5007d2abf9f626b255873
#
_cell.length_a   1.000
_cell.length_b   1.000
_cell.length_c   1.000
_cell.angle_alpha   90.00
_cell.angle_beta   90.00
_cell.angle_gamma   90.00
#
_symmetry.space_group_name_H-M   'P 1'
#
loop_
_entity.id
_entity.type
_entity.pdbx_description
1 polymer ?
#
loop_
_entity_poly.entity_id
_entity_poly.type
_entity_poly.pdbx_seq_one_letter_code
_entity_poly.pdbx_strand_id
1 'polypeptide(L)'
;SDGVQSSALPTRGRPEGAPVADFMPEYDKKVKSGPTWDFAENHEPMGILFGIFLTDDMWVKFVDSSNAYGRKFDSGNGRTFVDITFQEMIRFFGIVMFLGFKSVPQRRELWEVGNSMYTPIIAESMSCRRFETILRNLHWEDYTEVPPDVQRARSKVNSLWKVNGFVEYLSNKCDAAWNLHSMADIDEGGIPCKCFHSAQQYNNSKPVPRFFKIFSLNDSKYYFPKRFHAYAGKGSTTPGDNIDDDGDDNEEENDDDDVPAAYIHVEKLTDRLDLWFINLLMALDNWFNGTRVIKMLRARGIHVVGTFITNRVALSRSEEEPAYYPDFPVWYTKSGPTKGVRGDMRSFQLDEELYVTSWFDKKPVNMMHSYPTCKTTVERNAKDDDGKHIKATFERPTVVRDYVKALRGTDVDDQYTSYYRTSVATKRWPHKFYFHFVTKMFVCAFICHKYIHRLQKHHKEASLYGFSKPLVEYMCRFVYDTDSDSDPEDPVDTRTSVAPLAKGHKDAKVSNNDMRFQPKSEGHDCYHDAKAAPLMCRSRNCSKRTRNRCAACGVPLCIDLRNNTTCFYEYHSRGHYAELQ
;
A
#
# COMPACT_ATOMS: atom_id res chain seq x y z
N SER A 1 -12.25 -52.28 20.11
CA SER A 1 -11.38 -51.50 20.99
C SER A 1 -9.90 -51.71 20.60
N ASP A 2 -9.48 -51.09 19.53
CA ASP A 2 -8.06 -51.04 19.18
C ASP A 2 -7.66 -49.58 19.11
N GLY A 3 -6.84 -49.19 20.11
CA GLY A 3 -6.29 -47.86 20.20
C GLY A 3 -5.34 -47.58 19.04
N VAL A 4 -5.73 -46.70 18.16
CA VAL A 4 -4.84 -46.13 17.19
C VAL A 4 -3.89 -45.21 17.96
N GLN A 5 -2.69 -45.71 18.24
CA GLN A 5 -1.57 -44.92 18.69
C GLN A 5 -1.33 -43.81 17.67
N SER A 6 -1.40 -42.57 18.13
CA SER A 6 -0.93 -41.40 17.39
C SER A 6 0.54 -41.59 17.08
N SER A 7 0.87 -42.11 15.89
CA SER A 7 2.25 -42.21 15.44
C SER A 7 2.83 -40.81 15.27
N ALA A 8 3.87 -40.52 16.04
CA ALA A 8 4.76 -39.41 15.79
C ALA A 8 5.26 -39.50 14.33
N LEU A 9 5.41 -38.36 13.69
CA LEU A 9 5.90 -38.20 12.32
C LEU A 9 7.21 -38.99 12.11
N PRO A 10 7.34 -39.78 11.04
CA PRO A 10 8.63 -40.36 10.69
C PRO A 10 9.55 -39.23 10.20
N THR A 11 10.41 -38.74 11.08
CA THR A 11 11.50 -37.86 10.74
C THR A 11 12.71 -38.69 10.37
N ARG A 12 13.02 -38.85 9.08
CA ARG A 12 14.33 -39.35 8.68
C ARG A 12 15.39 -38.40 9.22
N GLY A 13 16.16 -38.86 10.22
CA GLY A 13 17.35 -38.19 10.72
C GLY A 13 17.28 -37.52 12.10
N ARG A 14 16.17 -37.65 12.85
CA ARG A 14 16.10 -37.12 14.21
C ARG A 14 16.20 -38.23 15.25
N PRO A 15 16.99 -38.07 16.33
CA PRO A 15 17.01 -39.03 17.45
C PRO A 15 15.62 -39.19 18.06
N GLU A 16 15.17 -40.41 18.30
CA GLU A 16 13.95 -40.69 19.04
C GLU A 16 13.97 -39.97 20.39
N GLY A 17 12.98 -39.18 20.71
CA GLY A 17 12.80 -38.55 22.00
C GLY A 17 13.20 -37.10 22.15
N ALA A 18 13.71 -36.42 21.12
CA ALA A 18 13.91 -34.97 21.20
C ALA A 18 12.56 -34.24 21.23
N PRO A 19 12.29 -33.32 22.17
CA PRO A 19 11.06 -32.55 22.19
C PRO A 19 10.99 -31.75 20.88
N VAL A 20 9.84 -31.80 20.19
CA VAL A 20 9.56 -30.97 19.04
C VAL A 20 9.40 -29.55 19.56
N ALA A 21 10.49 -28.82 19.59
CA ALA A 21 10.43 -27.39 19.89
C ALA A 21 9.49 -26.71 18.90
N ASP A 22 8.78 -25.70 19.36
CA ASP A 22 7.91 -24.87 18.54
C ASP A 22 8.82 -24.21 17.47
N PHE A 23 8.92 -24.82 16.28
CA PHE A 23 9.85 -24.43 15.24
C PHE A 23 9.27 -23.21 14.52
N MET A 24 9.47 -22.03 15.12
CA MET A 24 9.41 -20.78 14.35
C MET A 24 10.82 -20.49 13.86
N PRO A 25 11.00 -20.26 12.54
CA PRO A 25 12.30 -19.82 12.03
C PRO A 25 12.78 -18.61 12.84
N GLU A 26 14.00 -18.65 13.36
CA GLU A 26 14.58 -17.48 14.02
C GLU A 26 14.89 -16.42 12.96
N TYR A 27 14.06 -15.39 12.93
CA TYR A 27 14.30 -14.20 12.11
C TYR A 27 15.62 -13.53 12.51
N ASP A 28 16.41 -13.09 11.53
CA ASP A 28 17.67 -12.40 11.85
C ASP A 28 17.38 -11.09 12.59
N LYS A 29 17.67 -11.08 13.89
CA LYS A 29 17.45 -9.93 14.78
C LYS A 29 18.28 -8.70 14.43
N LYS A 30 19.27 -8.82 13.53
CA LYS A 30 20.05 -7.70 13.02
C LYS A 30 19.25 -6.85 12.05
N VAL A 31 18.23 -7.42 11.40
CA VAL A 31 17.35 -6.68 10.50
C VAL A 31 16.32 -5.91 11.34
N LYS A 32 16.47 -4.59 11.41
CA LYS A 32 15.45 -3.74 12.02
C LYS A 32 14.26 -3.61 11.07
N SER A 33 13.10 -4.13 11.48
CA SER A 33 11.85 -3.92 10.75
C SER A 33 11.38 -2.46 10.88
N GLY A 34 10.70 -1.97 9.87
CA GLY A 34 10.14 -0.61 9.86
C GLY A 34 10.78 0.30 8.82
N PRO A 35 10.52 1.61 8.89
CA PRO A 35 11.07 2.59 7.96
C PRO A 35 12.59 2.58 7.90
N THR A 36 13.13 2.79 6.69
CA THR A 36 14.56 2.65 6.38
C THR A 36 15.35 3.95 6.49
N TRP A 37 14.67 5.11 6.45
CA TRP A 37 15.32 6.43 6.49
C TRP A 37 15.57 6.93 7.91
N ASP A 38 16.41 7.95 8.05
CA ASP A 38 16.60 8.66 9.31
C ASP A 38 15.36 9.50 9.67
N PHE A 39 14.76 9.20 10.83
CA PHE A 39 13.55 9.87 11.31
C PHE A 39 13.78 11.33 11.69
N ALA A 40 15.03 11.76 11.87
CA ALA A 40 15.34 13.15 12.19
C ALA A 40 14.91 14.11 11.08
N GLU A 41 14.94 13.67 9.82
CA GLU A 41 14.60 14.51 8.67
C GLU A 41 13.12 14.44 8.28
N ASN A 42 12.51 13.23 8.29
CA ASN A 42 11.17 12.99 7.78
C ASN A 42 10.33 12.16 8.76
N HIS A 43 9.87 12.76 9.85
CA HIS A 43 9.03 12.11 10.86
C HIS A 43 7.61 12.68 10.95
N GLU A 44 7.40 13.90 10.46
CA GLU A 44 6.08 14.54 10.44
C GLU A 44 5.27 14.08 9.19
N PRO A 45 3.93 14.09 9.25
CA PRO A 45 3.08 13.61 8.16
C PRO A 45 3.43 14.16 6.78
N MET A 46 3.73 15.46 6.69
CA MET A 46 4.10 16.12 5.44
C MET A 46 5.42 15.59 4.88
N GLY A 47 6.47 15.54 5.72
CA GLY A 47 7.79 15.04 5.32
C GLY A 47 7.73 13.58 4.85
N ILE A 48 6.97 12.74 5.56
CA ILE A 48 6.78 11.34 5.16
C ILE A 48 6.06 11.25 3.81
N LEU A 49 4.91 11.93 3.66
CA LEU A 49 4.11 11.80 2.45
C LEU A 49 4.83 12.37 1.22
N PHE A 50 5.31 13.62 1.30
CA PHE A 50 5.88 14.33 0.14
C PHE A 50 7.40 14.13 0.01
N GLY A 51 8.11 13.87 1.10
CA GLY A 51 9.55 13.61 1.04
C GLY A 51 9.90 12.18 0.64
N ILE A 52 9.02 11.20 0.94
CA ILE A 52 9.31 9.78 0.71
C ILE A 52 8.47 9.19 -0.44
N PHE A 53 7.15 9.41 -0.44
CA PHE A 53 6.22 8.70 -1.33
C PHE A 53 5.77 9.51 -2.53
N LEU A 54 5.24 10.71 -2.33
CA LEU A 54 4.68 11.56 -3.38
C LEU A 54 5.64 12.74 -3.70
N THR A 55 6.86 12.39 -4.07
CA THR A 55 7.94 13.34 -4.30
C THR A 55 7.74 14.20 -5.55
N ASP A 56 8.43 15.32 -5.65
CA ASP A 56 8.24 16.34 -6.69
C ASP A 56 8.41 15.80 -8.11
N ASP A 57 9.36 14.88 -8.31
CA ASP A 57 9.59 14.20 -9.59
C ASP A 57 8.35 13.46 -10.11
N MET A 58 7.53 12.90 -9.22
CA MET A 58 6.24 12.30 -9.59
C MET A 58 5.27 13.35 -10.14
N TRP A 59 5.15 14.48 -9.45
CA TRP A 59 4.24 15.55 -9.87
C TRP A 59 4.68 16.19 -11.17
N VAL A 60 5.98 16.45 -11.34
CA VAL A 60 6.57 16.96 -12.57
C VAL A 60 6.23 16.02 -13.73
N LYS A 61 6.42 14.71 -13.57
CA LYS A 61 6.09 13.74 -14.63
C LYS A 61 4.61 13.75 -15.00
N PHE A 62 3.70 13.86 -14.03
CA PHE A 62 2.27 14.02 -14.33
C PHE A 62 1.98 15.30 -15.09
N VAL A 63 2.60 16.43 -14.72
CA VAL A 63 2.44 17.73 -15.39
C VAL A 63 2.91 17.63 -16.83
N ASP A 64 4.12 17.16 -17.07
CA ASP A 64 4.72 17.10 -18.40
C ASP A 64 3.93 16.22 -19.36
N SER A 65 3.61 14.99 -18.93
CA SER A 65 2.84 14.04 -19.75
C SER A 65 1.42 14.52 -20.02
N SER A 66 0.78 15.17 -19.02
CA SER A 66 -0.58 15.71 -19.18
C SER A 66 -0.60 16.93 -20.09
N ASN A 67 0.42 17.79 -20.02
CA ASN A 67 0.57 18.95 -20.89
C ASN A 67 0.85 18.53 -22.34
N ALA A 68 1.76 17.59 -22.57
CA ALA A 68 2.01 17.03 -23.89
C ALA A 68 0.71 16.49 -24.51
N TYR A 69 -0.06 15.72 -23.75
CA TYR A 69 -1.36 15.20 -24.22
C TYR A 69 -2.36 16.33 -24.49
N GLY A 70 -2.50 17.30 -23.59
CA GLY A 70 -3.45 18.41 -23.72
C GLY A 70 -3.16 19.31 -24.92
N ARG A 71 -1.89 19.66 -25.15
CA ARG A 71 -1.48 20.45 -26.32
C ARG A 71 -1.84 19.75 -27.62
N LYS A 72 -1.66 18.43 -27.72
CA LYS A 72 -1.89 17.65 -28.94
C LYS A 72 -3.39 17.36 -29.18
N PHE A 73 -4.17 17.02 -28.14
CA PHE A 73 -5.50 16.46 -28.30
C PHE A 73 -6.64 17.32 -27.75
N ASP A 74 -6.40 18.27 -26.83
CA ASP A 74 -7.41 19.17 -26.27
C ASP A 74 -7.34 20.59 -26.88
N SER A 75 -6.35 20.86 -27.70
CA SER A 75 -6.25 22.06 -28.54
C SER A 75 -7.01 21.83 -29.86
N GLY A 76 -7.86 22.76 -30.26
CA GLY A 76 -8.65 22.69 -31.49
C GLY A 76 -10.13 23.07 -31.29
N ASN A 77 -10.88 23.20 -32.36
CA ASN A 77 -12.29 23.64 -32.36
C ASN A 77 -12.53 24.97 -31.61
N GLY A 78 -11.60 25.92 -31.72
CA GLY A 78 -11.68 27.23 -31.05
C GLY A 78 -11.34 27.20 -29.55
N ARG A 79 -10.77 26.11 -29.07
CA ARG A 79 -10.26 25.99 -27.69
C ARG A 79 -8.73 25.98 -27.70
N THR A 80 -8.14 26.77 -26.82
CA THR A 80 -6.71 26.71 -26.53
C THR A 80 -6.53 25.95 -25.21
N PHE A 81 -5.74 24.89 -25.24
CA PHE A 81 -5.31 24.22 -24.01
C PHE A 81 -4.35 25.14 -23.27
N VAL A 82 -4.57 25.33 -22.00
CA VAL A 82 -3.67 26.05 -21.09
C VAL A 82 -2.92 25.02 -20.28
N ASP A 83 -1.62 25.11 -20.25
CA ASP A 83 -0.73 24.19 -19.53
C ASP A 83 -1.14 24.08 -18.05
N ILE A 84 -1.03 22.87 -17.55
CA ILE A 84 -1.26 22.52 -16.15
C ILE A 84 0.01 22.84 -15.40
N THR A 85 -0.10 23.61 -14.31
CA THR A 85 1.03 23.92 -13.45
C THR A 85 1.25 22.83 -12.41
N PHE A 86 2.45 22.78 -11.83
CA PHE A 86 2.79 21.92 -10.70
C PHE A 86 1.82 22.10 -9.53
N GLN A 87 1.55 23.35 -9.16
CA GLN A 87 0.61 23.71 -8.11
C GLN A 87 -0.81 23.17 -8.40
N GLU A 88 -1.30 23.33 -9.62
CA GLU A 88 -2.62 22.83 -10.02
C GLU A 88 -2.71 21.31 -9.96
N MET A 89 -1.62 20.59 -10.30
CA MET A 89 -1.59 19.14 -10.22
C MET A 89 -1.74 18.65 -8.78
N ILE A 90 -1.02 19.26 -7.84
CA ILE A 90 -1.16 18.93 -6.40
C ILE A 90 -2.56 19.25 -5.90
N ARG A 91 -3.10 20.44 -6.23
CA ARG A 91 -4.47 20.83 -5.87
C ARG A 91 -5.52 19.88 -6.46
N PHE A 92 -5.34 19.47 -7.71
CA PHE A 92 -6.20 18.49 -8.35
C PHE A 92 -6.27 17.17 -7.58
N PHE A 93 -5.11 16.60 -7.21
CA PHE A 93 -5.07 15.39 -6.40
C PHE A 93 -5.59 15.63 -4.98
N GLY A 94 -5.39 16.81 -4.40
CA GLY A 94 -6.02 17.21 -3.14
C GLY A 94 -7.55 17.10 -3.21
N ILE A 95 -8.17 17.62 -4.26
CA ILE A 95 -9.62 17.50 -4.49
C ILE A 95 -10.01 16.02 -4.69
N VAL A 96 -9.26 15.26 -5.48
CA VAL A 96 -9.50 13.82 -5.68
C VAL A 96 -9.51 13.07 -4.36
N MET A 97 -8.55 13.34 -3.48
CA MET A 97 -8.47 12.73 -2.15
C MET A 97 -9.58 13.21 -1.21
N PHE A 98 -9.93 14.50 -1.27
CA PHE A 98 -11.05 15.05 -0.50
C PHE A 98 -12.39 14.36 -0.83
N LEU A 99 -12.59 13.99 -2.10
CA LEU A 99 -13.76 13.24 -2.56
C LEU A 99 -13.80 11.78 -2.04
N GLY A 100 -12.74 11.30 -1.42
CA GLY A 100 -12.74 10.08 -0.63
C GLY A 100 -13.38 10.27 0.75
N PHE A 101 -13.29 11.48 1.32
CA PHE A 101 -13.94 11.81 2.60
C PHE A 101 -15.39 12.22 2.44
N LYS A 102 -15.72 12.89 1.31
CA LYS A 102 -17.06 13.39 1.00
C LYS A 102 -17.51 12.90 -0.37
N SER A 103 -18.23 11.80 -0.40
CA SER A 103 -18.84 11.30 -1.63
C SER A 103 -20.11 12.09 -1.95
N VAL A 104 -20.23 12.53 -3.19
CA VAL A 104 -21.41 13.24 -3.70
C VAL A 104 -21.89 12.62 -5.03
N PRO A 105 -23.21 12.52 -5.27
CA PRO A 105 -23.76 11.95 -6.50
C PRO A 105 -23.35 12.75 -7.74
N GLN A 106 -23.42 14.07 -7.66
CA GLN A 106 -23.08 14.98 -8.74
C GLN A 106 -21.93 15.90 -8.33
N ARG A 107 -20.74 15.62 -8.85
CA ARG A 107 -19.52 16.32 -8.48
C ARG A 107 -19.58 17.85 -8.66
N ARG A 108 -20.31 18.37 -9.68
CA ARG A 108 -20.40 19.80 -9.97
C ARG A 108 -21.04 20.60 -8.85
N GLU A 109 -21.95 19.99 -8.09
CA GLU A 109 -22.63 20.62 -6.95
C GLU A 109 -21.65 21.12 -5.87
N LEU A 110 -20.43 20.56 -5.82
CA LEU A 110 -19.38 21.00 -4.88
C LEU A 110 -18.91 22.44 -5.15
N TRP A 111 -19.09 22.95 -6.37
CA TRP A 111 -18.73 24.31 -6.81
C TRP A 111 -19.92 25.29 -6.87
N GLU A 112 -21.14 24.81 -6.72
CA GLU A 112 -22.34 25.61 -6.85
C GLU A 112 -22.68 26.32 -5.54
N VAL A 113 -22.39 27.62 -5.46
CA VAL A 113 -22.74 28.45 -4.31
C VAL A 113 -24.25 28.42 -4.08
N GLY A 114 -24.66 28.15 -2.83
CA GLY A 114 -26.09 28.02 -2.48
C GLY A 114 -26.62 26.57 -2.57
N ASN A 115 -25.88 25.65 -3.18
CA ASN A 115 -26.20 24.23 -3.14
C ASN A 115 -25.80 23.63 -1.77
N SER A 116 -26.61 22.71 -1.24
CA SER A 116 -26.34 22.04 0.04
C SER A 116 -25.01 21.25 0.05
N MET A 117 -24.52 20.84 -1.14
CA MET A 117 -23.26 20.12 -1.32
C MET A 117 -22.06 21.04 -1.53
N TYR A 118 -22.27 22.35 -1.63
CA TYR A 118 -21.19 23.32 -1.82
C TYR A 118 -20.05 23.10 -0.81
N THR A 119 -18.83 23.11 -1.30
CA THR A 119 -17.65 22.81 -0.52
C THR A 119 -16.57 23.87 -0.76
N PRO A 120 -16.48 24.89 0.12
CA PRO A 120 -15.61 26.04 -0.09
C PRO A 120 -14.16 25.66 -0.41
N ILE A 121 -13.55 24.74 0.33
CA ILE A 121 -12.16 24.34 0.12
C ILE A 121 -11.90 23.79 -1.30
N ILE A 122 -12.88 23.14 -1.91
CA ILE A 122 -12.78 22.66 -3.29
C ILE A 122 -12.95 23.82 -4.28
N ALA A 123 -13.95 24.67 -4.07
CA ALA A 123 -14.26 25.81 -4.96
C ALA A 123 -13.12 26.85 -4.95
N GLU A 124 -12.48 27.06 -3.80
CA GLU A 124 -11.32 27.94 -3.62
C GLU A 124 -10.04 27.34 -4.21
N SER A 125 -9.93 26.02 -4.25
CA SER A 125 -8.75 25.29 -4.76
C SER A 125 -8.57 25.49 -6.27
N MET A 126 -9.63 25.26 -7.05
CA MET A 126 -9.70 25.54 -8.48
C MET A 126 -11.15 25.54 -8.99
N SER A 127 -11.37 26.11 -10.19
CA SER A 127 -12.70 26.06 -10.82
C SER A 127 -13.08 24.66 -11.26
N CYS A 128 -14.40 24.34 -11.27
CA CYS A 128 -14.91 23.06 -11.76
C CYS A 128 -14.44 22.74 -13.18
N ARG A 129 -14.45 23.75 -14.07
CA ARG A 129 -14.00 23.60 -15.46
C ARG A 129 -12.52 23.24 -15.54
N ARG A 130 -11.67 23.85 -14.71
CA ARG A 130 -10.23 23.54 -14.66
C ARG A 130 -9.99 22.13 -14.15
N PHE A 131 -10.67 21.73 -13.08
CA PHE A 131 -10.64 20.36 -12.58
C PHE A 131 -11.02 19.33 -13.66
N GLU A 132 -12.11 19.58 -14.41
CA GLU A 132 -12.54 18.70 -15.51
C GLU A 132 -11.53 18.68 -16.66
N THR A 133 -10.85 19.79 -16.92
CA THR A 133 -9.79 19.86 -17.94
C THR A 133 -8.59 19.04 -17.53
N ILE A 134 -8.12 19.16 -16.28
CA ILE A 134 -7.01 18.35 -15.77
C ILE A 134 -7.40 16.87 -15.78
N LEU A 135 -8.59 16.52 -15.28
CA LEU A 135 -9.08 15.13 -15.27
C LEU A 135 -9.11 14.52 -16.67
N ARG A 136 -9.51 15.29 -17.70
CA ARG A 136 -9.55 14.83 -19.09
C ARG A 136 -8.16 14.57 -19.67
N ASN A 137 -7.16 15.36 -19.26
CA ASN A 137 -5.82 15.33 -19.81
C ASN A 137 -4.80 14.62 -18.91
N LEU A 138 -5.22 14.03 -17.80
CA LEU A 138 -4.34 13.36 -16.83
C LEU A 138 -3.69 12.12 -17.42
N HIS A 139 -2.36 12.14 -17.52
CA HIS A 139 -1.54 11.05 -18.04
C HIS A 139 -0.23 10.94 -17.25
N TRP A 140 0.26 9.70 -17.11
CA TRP A 140 1.59 9.41 -16.56
C TRP A 140 2.61 9.17 -17.67
N GLU A 141 2.23 8.44 -18.73
CA GLU A 141 3.10 8.20 -19.87
C GLU A 141 2.79 9.20 -20.99
N ASP A 142 3.85 9.81 -21.52
CA ASP A 142 3.74 10.56 -22.76
C ASP A 142 3.85 9.60 -23.95
N TYR A 143 2.77 9.48 -24.68
CA TYR A 143 2.68 8.71 -25.92
C TYR A 143 2.19 9.54 -27.10
N THR A 144 2.30 10.85 -26.98
CA THR A 144 1.81 11.77 -27.99
C THR A 144 2.51 11.60 -29.34
N GLU A 145 3.82 11.30 -29.31
CA GLU A 145 4.62 11.07 -30.50
C GLU A 145 4.77 9.57 -30.87
N VAL A 146 4.14 8.68 -30.11
CA VAL A 146 4.18 7.24 -30.38
C VAL A 146 3.15 6.87 -31.44
N PRO A 147 3.54 6.29 -32.60
CA PRO A 147 2.62 5.89 -33.64
C PRO A 147 1.56 4.88 -33.17
N PRO A 148 0.34 4.88 -33.73
CA PRO A 148 -0.74 4.00 -33.27
C PRO A 148 -0.46 2.50 -33.39
N ASP A 149 0.35 2.09 -34.36
CA ASP A 149 0.80 0.69 -34.53
C ASP A 149 1.77 0.26 -33.41
N VAL A 150 2.71 1.15 -33.03
CA VAL A 150 3.61 0.93 -31.90
C VAL A 150 2.83 0.89 -30.58
N GLN A 151 1.82 1.76 -30.39
CA GLN A 151 0.94 1.70 -29.22
C GLN A 151 0.17 0.37 -29.15
N ARG A 152 -0.30 -0.14 -30.31
CA ARG A 152 -0.96 -1.46 -30.38
C ARG A 152 0.03 -2.60 -30.06
N ALA A 153 1.26 -2.52 -30.57
CA ALA A 153 2.29 -3.49 -30.26
C ALA A 153 2.61 -3.51 -28.75
N ARG A 154 2.82 -2.33 -28.12
CA ARG A 154 3.00 -2.22 -26.67
C ARG A 154 1.84 -2.81 -25.88
N SER A 155 0.58 -2.58 -26.34
CA SER A 155 -0.61 -3.12 -25.68
C SER A 155 -0.74 -4.65 -25.79
N LYS A 156 -0.15 -5.27 -26.81
CA LYS A 156 -0.07 -6.74 -26.92
C LYS A 156 0.97 -7.32 -25.96
N VAL A 157 2.10 -6.61 -25.80
CA VAL A 157 3.16 -7.04 -24.86
C VAL A 157 2.73 -6.82 -23.41
N ASN A 158 2.16 -5.66 -23.10
CA ASN A 158 1.63 -5.34 -21.78
C ASN A 158 0.41 -4.46 -21.91
N SER A 159 -0.77 -5.01 -21.65
CA SER A 159 -2.03 -4.27 -21.79
C SER A 159 -2.13 -3.07 -20.85
N LEU A 160 -1.39 -3.06 -19.74
CA LEU A 160 -1.32 -1.99 -18.73
C LEU A 160 -0.14 -1.03 -18.92
N TRP A 161 0.57 -1.05 -20.06
CA TRP A 161 1.77 -0.26 -20.31
C TRP A 161 1.64 1.23 -19.98
N LYS A 162 0.44 1.83 -20.12
CA LYS A 162 0.17 3.24 -19.81
C LYS A 162 0.25 3.59 -18.32
N VAL A 163 0.20 2.61 -17.45
CA VAL A 163 0.24 2.80 -15.99
C VAL A 163 1.34 2.00 -15.33
N ASN A 164 1.96 1.05 -16.04
CA ASN A 164 2.93 0.15 -15.44
C ASN A 164 4.11 0.90 -14.82
N GLY A 165 4.68 1.89 -15.54
CA GLY A 165 5.76 2.72 -15.01
C GLY A 165 5.37 3.51 -13.76
N PHE A 166 4.10 3.93 -13.62
CA PHE A 166 3.60 4.56 -12.40
C PHE A 166 3.51 3.59 -11.23
N VAL A 167 2.95 2.39 -11.49
CA VAL A 167 2.83 1.34 -10.46
C VAL A 167 4.22 0.92 -9.97
N GLU A 168 5.14 0.71 -10.89
CA GLU A 168 6.53 0.34 -10.58
C GLU A 168 7.27 1.45 -9.81
N TYR A 169 7.12 2.71 -10.24
CA TYR A 169 7.69 3.84 -9.53
C TYR A 169 7.26 3.85 -8.05
N LEU A 170 5.98 3.73 -7.76
CA LEU A 170 5.48 3.74 -6.38
C LEU A 170 5.84 2.44 -5.63
N SER A 171 5.86 1.29 -6.31
CA SER A 171 6.34 0.04 -5.72
C SER A 171 7.79 0.16 -5.25
N ASN A 172 8.66 0.78 -6.07
CA ASN A 172 10.06 1.02 -5.71
C ASN A 172 10.20 1.98 -4.52
N LYS A 173 9.35 3.01 -4.43
CA LYS A 173 9.31 3.91 -3.24
C LYS A 173 8.96 3.14 -1.97
N CYS A 174 7.94 2.27 -2.03
CA CYS A 174 7.56 1.42 -0.89
C CYS A 174 8.66 0.42 -0.53
N ASP A 175 9.28 -0.19 -1.54
CA ASP A 175 10.36 -1.14 -1.36
C ASP A 175 11.57 -0.50 -0.66
N ALA A 176 11.98 0.68 -1.09
CA ALA A 176 13.07 1.44 -0.47
C ALA A 176 12.73 1.91 0.95
N ALA A 177 11.44 2.19 1.23
CA ALA A 177 11.00 2.85 2.46
C ALA A 177 10.84 1.92 3.67
N TRP A 178 10.79 0.60 3.50
CA TRP A 178 10.39 -0.31 4.58
C TRP A 178 11.19 -1.60 4.63
N ASN A 179 11.66 -1.99 5.81
CA ASN A 179 12.18 -3.32 6.09
C ASN A 179 11.09 -4.21 6.70
N LEU A 180 10.87 -5.39 6.12
CA LEU A 180 9.86 -6.33 6.59
C LEU A 180 10.12 -6.81 8.02
N HIS A 181 9.05 -7.08 8.74
CA HIS A 181 9.09 -7.87 9.97
C HIS A 181 9.32 -9.36 9.63
N SER A 182 9.46 -10.19 10.66
CA SER A 182 9.70 -11.65 10.52
C SER A 182 8.62 -12.43 9.75
N MET A 183 7.49 -11.81 9.47
CA MET A 183 6.38 -12.43 8.74
C MET A 183 5.89 -11.50 7.64
N ALA A 184 5.66 -12.06 6.46
CA ALA A 184 5.07 -11.37 5.31
C ALA A 184 4.06 -12.29 4.62
N ASP A 185 3.20 -11.69 3.79
CA ASP A 185 2.27 -12.41 2.92
C ASP A 185 2.35 -11.91 1.49
N ILE A 186 2.07 -12.82 0.57
CA ILE A 186 1.78 -12.49 -0.82
C ILE A 186 0.35 -12.87 -1.09
N ASP A 187 -0.44 -11.89 -1.55
CA ASP A 187 -1.84 -12.09 -1.89
C ASP A 187 -2.28 -11.12 -2.99
N GLU A 188 -3.53 -11.30 -3.46
CA GLU A 188 -4.14 -10.49 -4.50
C GLU A 188 -5.03 -9.38 -3.93
N GLY A 189 -4.68 -8.13 -4.28
CA GLY A 189 -5.55 -6.97 -4.11
C GLY A 189 -6.34 -6.65 -5.39
N GLY A 190 -7.30 -5.72 -5.27
CA GLY A 190 -8.15 -5.36 -6.39
C GLY A 190 -8.43 -3.87 -6.53
N ILE A 191 -8.24 -3.32 -7.74
CA ILE A 191 -8.67 -1.95 -8.08
C ILE A 191 -10.05 -2.01 -8.75
N PRO A 192 -11.15 -1.61 -8.09
CA PRO A 192 -12.48 -1.65 -8.68
C PRO A 192 -12.58 -0.83 -9.96
N CYS A 193 -13.04 -1.45 -11.02
CA CYS A 193 -13.23 -0.79 -12.30
C CYS A 193 -14.38 -1.39 -13.10
N LYS A 194 -15.30 -0.54 -13.55
CA LYS A 194 -16.40 -0.92 -14.46
C LYS A 194 -16.11 -0.57 -15.92
N CYS A 195 -14.86 -0.16 -16.24
CA CYS A 195 -14.45 0.13 -17.60
C CYS A 195 -14.24 -1.17 -18.39
N PHE A 196 -14.23 -1.08 -19.71
CA PHE A 196 -13.85 -2.20 -20.59
C PHE A 196 -12.33 -2.22 -20.77
N HIS A 197 -11.67 -3.33 -20.42
CA HIS A 197 -10.23 -3.55 -20.60
C HIS A 197 -9.91 -5.04 -20.53
N SER A 198 -8.94 -5.52 -21.35
CA SER A 198 -8.53 -6.94 -21.40
C SER A 198 -8.00 -7.49 -20.07
N ALA A 199 -7.26 -6.70 -19.31
CA ALA A 199 -6.75 -7.09 -17.99
C ALA A 199 -7.79 -7.01 -16.86
N GLN A 200 -9.04 -6.59 -17.15
CA GLN A 200 -10.09 -6.54 -16.12
C GLN A 200 -10.53 -7.96 -15.77
N GLN A 201 -10.50 -8.27 -14.49
CA GLN A 201 -10.98 -9.54 -13.95
C GLN A 201 -12.45 -9.44 -13.53
N TYR A 202 -13.15 -10.57 -13.61
CA TYR A 202 -14.51 -10.71 -13.11
C TYR A 202 -14.59 -11.89 -12.13
N ASN A 203 -14.96 -11.60 -10.88
CA ASN A 203 -15.19 -12.63 -9.88
C ASN A 203 -16.47 -12.31 -9.11
N ASN A 204 -17.50 -13.10 -9.31
CA ASN A 204 -18.82 -12.90 -8.71
C ASN A 204 -18.84 -13.11 -7.17
N SER A 205 -17.86 -13.82 -6.63
CA SER A 205 -17.76 -14.04 -5.18
C SER A 205 -17.17 -12.85 -4.41
N LYS A 206 -16.54 -11.89 -5.11
CA LYS A 206 -15.99 -10.68 -4.47
C LYS A 206 -17.06 -9.59 -4.31
N PRO A 207 -17.02 -8.77 -3.24
CA PRO A 207 -17.96 -7.66 -3.03
C PRO A 207 -18.00 -6.66 -4.20
N VAL A 208 -16.88 -6.50 -4.90
CA VAL A 208 -16.78 -5.74 -6.16
C VAL A 208 -16.34 -6.69 -7.26
N PRO A 209 -17.28 -7.19 -8.08
CA PRO A 209 -16.99 -8.26 -9.04
C PRO A 209 -16.04 -7.90 -10.17
N ARG A 210 -15.91 -6.62 -10.55
CA ARG A 210 -15.07 -6.16 -11.65
C ARG A 210 -13.92 -5.33 -11.13
N PHE A 211 -12.68 -5.77 -11.35
CA PHE A 211 -11.48 -5.14 -10.82
C PHE A 211 -10.25 -5.43 -11.69
N PHE A 212 -9.21 -4.62 -11.53
CA PHE A 212 -7.86 -4.99 -11.94
C PHE A 212 -7.15 -5.67 -10.78
N LYS A 213 -6.50 -6.78 -11.07
CA LYS A 213 -5.75 -7.57 -10.08
C LYS A 213 -4.38 -6.94 -9.83
N ILE A 214 -4.02 -6.82 -8.57
CA ILE A 214 -2.70 -6.40 -8.09
C ILE A 214 -2.15 -7.50 -7.22
N PHE A 215 -0.91 -7.91 -7.46
CA PHE A 215 -0.18 -8.79 -6.57
C PHE A 215 0.70 -7.96 -5.64
N SER A 216 0.71 -8.30 -4.36
CA SER A 216 1.34 -7.49 -3.33
C SER A 216 2.08 -8.36 -2.32
N LEU A 217 3.30 -7.95 -1.95
CA LEU A 217 4.08 -8.48 -0.83
C LEU A 217 3.96 -7.50 0.33
N ASN A 218 3.36 -7.93 1.42
CA ASN A 218 3.02 -7.07 2.55
C ASN A 218 3.66 -7.56 3.86
N ASP A 219 4.00 -6.62 4.73
CA ASP A 219 4.39 -6.90 6.13
C ASP A 219 3.15 -7.36 6.92
N SER A 220 3.18 -8.56 7.47
CA SER A 220 2.04 -9.14 8.18
C SER A 220 1.77 -8.50 9.54
N LYS A 221 2.74 -7.80 10.13
CA LYS A 221 2.60 -7.16 11.45
C LYS A 221 2.16 -5.71 11.36
N TYR A 222 2.73 -4.98 10.43
CA TYR A 222 2.47 -3.55 10.26
C TYR A 222 1.55 -3.25 9.08
N TYR A 223 1.27 -4.26 8.23
CA TYR A 223 0.38 -4.17 7.07
C TYR A 223 0.89 -3.21 5.99
N PHE A 224 2.23 -3.05 5.93
CA PHE A 224 2.87 -2.18 4.96
C PHE A 224 3.11 -2.92 3.65
N PRO A 225 2.63 -2.40 2.49
CA PRO A 225 2.90 -2.99 1.19
C PRO A 225 4.34 -2.72 0.75
N LYS A 226 5.20 -3.72 0.88
CA LYS A 226 6.62 -3.63 0.53
C LYS A 226 6.81 -3.52 -0.97
N ARG A 227 6.17 -4.41 -1.74
CA ARG A 227 6.21 -4.44 -3.21
C ARG A 227 4.86 -4.84 -3.79
N PHE A 228 4.57 -4.33 -4.97
CA PHE A 228 3.37 -4.69 -5.71
C PHE A 228 3.56 -4.50 -7.21
N HIS A 229 2.79 -5.24 -8.00
CA HIS A 229 2.68 -5.02 -9.44
C HIS A 229 1.27 -5.35 -9.93
N ALA A 230 0.91 -4.80 -11.09
CA ALA A 230 -0.39 -5.03 -11.70
C ALA A 230 -0.35 -6.23 -12.64
N TYR A 231 -1.40 -7.03 -12.64
CA TYR A 231 -1.58 -8.14 -13.57
C TYR A 231 -2.12 -7.62 -14.90
N ALA A 232 -1.35 -7.78 -15.96
CA ALA A 232 -1.68 -7.22 -17.28
C ALA A 232 -2.67 -8.07 -18.11
N GLY A 233 -3.14 -9.19 -17.57
CA GLY A 233 -4.09 -10.10 -18.23
C GLY A 233 -3.40 -11.25 -18.97
N LYS A 234 -4.19 -12.25 -19.35
CA LYS A 234 -3.77 -13.41 -20.15
C LYS A 234 -3.26 -12.95 -21.51
N GLY A 235 -2.17 -13.54 -21.99
CA GLY A 235 -1.58 -13.22 -23.29
C GLY A 235 -0.78 -11.92 -23.35
N SER A 236 -0.53 -11.28 -22.22
CA SER A 236 0.45 -10.20 -22.11
C SER A 236 1.85 -10.82 -22.14
N THR A 237 2.59 -10.56 -23.22
CA THR A 237 3.94 -11.11 -23.43
C THR A 237 5.01 -10.30 -22.69
N THR A 238 4.87 -10.07 -21.39
CA THR A 238 6.06 -9.81 -20.60
C THR A 238 6.86 -11.08 -20.57
N PRO A 239 8.20 -11.07 -20.72
CA PRO A 239 8.98 -12.31 -20.59
C PRO A 239 8.59 -13.02 -19.30
N GLY A 240 7.91 -14.17 -19.42
CA GLY A 240 7.34 -14.90 -18.31
C GLY A 240 5.81 -14.88 -18.14
N ASP A 241 5.03 -14.11 -18.91
CA ASP A 241 3.56 -14.03 -18.76
C ASP A 241 2.77 -14.89 -19.79
N ASN A 242 3.41 -15.80 -20.50
CA ASN A 242 2.77 -16.70 -21.48
C ASN A 242 2.17 -17.92 -20.80
N ILE A 243 1.30 -17.72 -19.81
CA ILE A 243 0.68 -18.84 -19.11
C ILE A 243 -0.82 -18.66 -19.08
N ASP A 244 -1.50 -19.72 -19.49
CA ASP A 244 -2.94 -19.84 -19.51
C ASP A 244 -3.52 -19.82 -18.09
N ASP A 245 -4.09 -18.66 -17.69
CA ASP A 245 -4.87 -18.51 -16.47
C ASP A 245 -6.36 -18.76 -16.81
N ASP A 246 -6.67 -19.92 -17.34
CA ASP A 246 -8.04 -20.42 -17.35
C ASP A 246 -8.28 -21.05 -15.98
N GLY A 247 -9.15 -20.42 -15.20
CA GLY A 247 -9.60 -20.94 -13.91
C GLY A 247 -10.44 -22.22 -14.05
N ASP A 248 -10.21 -23.02 -15.06
CA ASP A 248 -10.72 -24.37 -15.19
C ASP A 248 -9.71 -25.31 -14.53
N ASP A 249 -10.12 -25.96 -13.46
CA ASP A 249 -9.32 -26.80 -12.56
C ASP A 249 -8.77 -28.10 -13.23
N ASN A 250 -8.73 -28.15 -14.55
CA ASN A 250 -8.35 -29.35 -15.35
C ASN A 250 -7.20 -29.04 -16.33
N GLU A 251 -6.12 -28.38 -15.92
CA GLU A 251 -4.93 -28.36 -16.76
C GLU A 251 -4.18 -29.70 -16.66
N GLU A 252 -4.28 -30.50 -17.71
CA GLU A 252 -3.28 -31.52 -18.02
C GLU A 252 -1.97 -30.78 -18.32
N GLU A 253 -0.98 -30.88 -17.42
CA GLU A 253 0.37 -30.39 -17.65
C GLU A 253 0.97 -31.15 -18.85
N ASN A 254 1.15 -30.47 -19.96
CA ASN A 254 2.09 -30.90 -20.98
C ASN A 254 3.51 -30.63 -20.46
N ASP A 255 4.28 -31.67 -20.27
CA ASP A 255 5.71 -31.64 -19.97
C ASP A 255 6.44 -30.81 -21.03
N ASP A 256 7.15 -29.84 -20.59
CA ASP A 256 8.38 -29.18 -20.98
C ASP A 256 8.23 -27.64 -20.91
N ASP A 257 8.97 -27.04 -19.97
CA ASP A 257 9.29 -25.62 -19.83
C ASP A 257 8.21 -24.63 -19.35
N ASP A 258 6.99 -25.01 -19.04
CA ASP A 258 5.97 -24.04 -18.56
C ASP A 258 6.11 -23.76 -17.06
N VAL A 259 6.65 -22.56 -16.77
CA VAL A 259 6.76 -22.06 -15.39
C VAL A 259 5.39 -21.57 -14.93
N PRO A 260 4.81 -22.08 -13.81
CA PRO A 260 3.50 -21.64 -13.36
C PRO A 260 3.40 -20.13 -13.16
N ALA A 261 2.28 -19.50 -13.55
CA ALA A 261 2.06 -18.05 -13.40
C ALA A 261 2.30 -17.57 -11.97
N ALA A 262 1.86 -18.35 -10.99
CA ALA A 262 2.11 -18.07 -9.58
C ALA A 262 3.60 -17.94 -9.22
N TYR A 263 4.44 -18.80 -9.80
CA TYR A 263 5.90 -18.77 -9.60
C TYR A 263 6.48 -17.44 -10.06
N ILE A 264 6.14 -16.99 -11.28
CA ILE A 264 6.65 -15.74 -11.87
C ILE A 264 6.28 -14.54 -11.01
N HIS A 265 5.03 -14.48 -10.54
CA HIS A 265 4.58 -13.36 -9.73
C HIS A 265 5.21 -13.37 -8.34
N VAL A 266 5.37 -14.53 -7.71
CA VAL A 266 6.08 -14.64 -6.42
C VAL A 266 7.56 -14.32 -6.60
N GLU A 267 8.20 -14.82 -7.65
CA GLU A 267 9.59 -14.51 -7.98
C GLU A 267 9.80 -13.01 -8.15
N LYS A 268 8.99 -12.34 -8.97
CA LYS A 268 9.05 -10.90 -9.21
C LYS A 268 8.92 -10.06 -7.91
N LEU A 269 8.10 -10.51 -6.96
CA LEU A 269 7.92 -9.84 -5.67
C LEU A 269 9.07 -10.10 -4.69
N THR A 270 9.73 -11.26 -4.79
CA THR A 270 10.76 -11.71 -3.83
C THR A 270 12.18 -11.71 -4.38
N ASP A 271 12.38 -11.34 -5.64
CA ASP A 271 13.71 -11.23 -6.25
C ASP A 271 14.45 -9.98 -5.75
N ARG A 272 14.84 -10.05 -4.45
CA ARG A 272 15.49 -8.98 -3.71
C ARG A 272 16.47 -9.55 -2.69
N LEU A 273 17.73 -9.11 -2.75
CA LEU A 273 18.78 -9.57 -1.86
C LEU A 273 18.53 -9.25 -0.38
N ASP A 274 17.83 -8.14 -0.09
CA ASP A 274 17.47 -7.72 1.27
C ASP A 274 16.43 -8.64 1.94
N LEU A 275 15.73 -9.49 1.16
CA LEU A 275 14.80 -10.48 1.67
C LEU A 275 15.44 -11.87 1.88
N TRP A 276 16.62 -12.10 1.35
CA TRP A 276 17.24 -13.43 1.34
C TRP A 276 18.01 -13.72 2.64
N PHE A 277 17.93 -14.98 3.08
CA PHE A 277 18.68 -15.51 4.24
C PHE A 277 18.40 -14.80 5.59
N ILE A 278 17.30 -14.05 5.70
CA ILE A 278 16.87 -13.43 6.95
C ILE A 278 15.86 -14.29 7.74
N ASN A 279 15.61 -15.52 7.31
CA ASN A 279 14.64 -16.46 7.88
C ASN A 279 13.22 -15.85 7.95
N LEU A 280 12.82 -15.12 6.91
CA LEU A 280 11.47 -14.59 6.75
C LEU A 280 10.46 -15.74 6.62
N LEU A 281 9.32 -15.63 7.30
CA LEU A 281 8.18 -16.52 7.08
C LEU A 281 7.21 -15.85 6.09
N MET A 282 7.02 -16.50 4.93
CA MET A 282 6.10 -16.06 3.88
C MET A 282 4.79 -16.86 3.93
N ALA A 283 3.65 -16.19 4.08
CA ALA A 283 2.35 -16.81 3.92
C ALA A 283 1.84 -16.65 2.49
N LEU A 284 1.34 -17.73 1.92
CA LEU A 284 0.82 -17.78 0.55
C LEU A 284 -0.60 -18.37 0.55
N ASP A 285 -1.52 -17.73 -0.19
CA ASP A 285 -2.81 -18.35 -0.47
C ASP A 285 -2.65 -19.54 -1.44
N ASN A 286 -3.71 -20.33 -1.61
CA ASN A 286 -3.72 -21.55 -2.39
C ASN A 286 -3.31 -21.36 -3.86
N TRP A 287 -3.58 -20.19 -4.45
CA TRP A 287 -3.20 -19.88 -5.83
C TRP A 287 -1.69 -19.75 -6.00
N PHE A 288 -1.00 -19.17 -5.00
CA PHE A 288 0.45 -18.95 -5.05
C PHE A 288 1.25 -20.15 -4.57
N ASN A 289 0.65 -21.02 -3.72
CA ASN A 289 1.40 -22.05 -3.02
C ASN A 289 1.53 -23.34 -3.84
N GLY A 290 2.77 -23.79 -3.99
CA GLY A 290 3.09 -25.02 -4.73
C GLY A 290 4.55 -25.43 -4.50
N THR A 291 4.89 -26.65 -4.90
CA THR A 291 6.21 -27.25 -4.65
C THR A 291 7.36 -26.43 -5.27
N ARG A 292 7.22 -25.99 -6.52
CA ARG A 292 8.23 -25.17 -7.21
C ARG A 292 8.44 -23.82 -6.50
N VAL A 293 7.35 -23.17 -6.06
CA VAL A 293 7.43 -21.89 -5.32
C VAL A 293 8.11 -22.08 -3.98
N ILE A 294 7.78 -23.14 -3.23
CA ILE A 294 8.43 -23.41 -1.94
C ILE A 294 9.91 -23.65 -2.13
N LYS A 295 10.32 -24.49 -3.09
CA LYS A 295 11.74 -24.77 -3.38
C LYS A 295 12.49 -23.48 -3.76
N MET A 296 11.92 -22.63 -4.60
CA MET A 296 12.51 -21.35 -4.98
C MET A 296 12.70 -20.41 -3.78
N LEU A 297 11.68 -20.26 -2.92
CA LEU A 297 11.76 -19.41 -1.74
C LEU A 297 12.73 -19.98 -0.69
N ARG A 298 12.79 -21.30 -0.53
CA ARG A 298 13.75 -21.95 0.36
C ARG A 298 15.19 -21.75 -0.11
N ALA A 299 15.46 -21.82 -1.40
CA ALA A 299 16.78 -21.49 -1.95
C ALA A 299 17.23 -20.06 -1.62
N ARG A 300 16.26 -19.15 -1.38
CA ARG A 300 16.49 -17.77 -0.91
C ARG A 300 16.49 -17.62 0.61
N GLY A 301 16.42 -18.74 1.37
CA GLY A 301 16.35 -18.73 2.83
C GLY A 301 15.03 -18.23 3.41
N ILE A 302 13.95 -18.21 2.62
CA ILE A 302 12.60 -17.80 3.01
C ILE A 302 11.79 -19.03 3.37
N HIS A 303 11.22 -19.08 4.56
CA HIS A 303 10.30 -20.12 4.98
C HIS A 303 8.89 -19.85 4.44
N VAL A 304 8.15 -20.91 4.11
CA VAL A 304 6.83 -20.81 3.48
C VAL A 304 5.77 -21.55 4.29
N VAL A 305 4.59 -20.96 4.37
CA VAL A 305 3.39 -21.61 4.87
C VAL A 305 2.19 -21.15 4.03
N GLY A 306 1.35 -22.07 3.58
CA GLY A 306 0.17 -21.68 2.79
C GLY A 306 -0.82 -22.83 2.64
N THR A 307 -2.05 -22.48 2.28
CA THR A 307 -3.04 -23.44 1.82
C THR A 307 -2.70 -23.90 0.41
N PHE A 308 -3.15 -25.07 -0.01
CA PHE A 308 -2.93 -25.54 -1.37
C PHE A 308 -4.09 -26.42 -1.87
N ILE A 309 -4.18 -26.56 -3.17
CA ILE A 309 -5.15 -27.43 -3.85
C ILE A 309 -4.53 -28.84 -3.93
N THR A 310 -5.23 -29.84 -3.42
CA THR A 310 -4.68 -31.20 -3.24
C THR A 310 -4.25 -31.89 -4.53
N ASN A 311 -4.88 -31.60 -5.66
CA ASN A 311 -4.48 -32.11 -6.97
C ASN A 311 -3.12 -31.55 -7.46
N ARG A 312 -2.68 -30.38 -7.01
CA ARG A 312 -1.37 -29.81 -7.37
C ARG A 312 -0.18 -30.58 -6.81
N VAL A 313 -0.36 -31.38 -5.78
CA VAL A 313 0.72 -32.21 -5.22
C VAL A 313 1.00 -33.42 -6.10
N ALA A 314 -0.01 -33.90 -6.83
CA ALA A 314 0.16 -35.01 -7.79
C ALA A 314 0.90 -34.61 -9.06
N LEU A 315 1.08 -33.33 -9.31
CA LEU A 315 1.54 -32.76 -10.58
C LEU A 315 3.06 -32.54 -10.68
N SER A 316 3.85 -32.84 -9.65
CA SER A 316 5.32 -32.83 -9.79
C SER A 316 5.86 -34.18 -10.35
N ARG A 317 5.33 -34.63 -11.49
CA ARG A 317 5.82 -35.79 -12.20
C ARG A 317 6.88 -35.36 -13.20
N SER A 318 8.18 -35.45 -12.85
CA SER A 318 9.18 -35.67 -13.87
C SER A 318 9.23 -37.18 -14.19
N GLU A 319 9.40 -37.58 -15.43
CA GLU A 319 9.52 -38.99 -15.83
C GLU A 319 10.73 -39.69 -15.18
N GLU A 320 11.66 -38.93 -14.62
CA GLU A 320 12.90 -39.43 -13.99
C GLU A 320 12.75 -39.70 -12.48
N GLU A 321 11.75 -39.11 -11.80
CA GLU A 321 11.43 -39.46 -10.42
C GLU A 321 10.17 -40.32 -10.41
N PRO A 322 10.23 -41.57 -9.87
CA PRO A 322 9.02 -42.37 -9.78
C PRO A 322 7.99 -41.58 -8.95
N ALA A 323 6.93 -41.20 -9.62
CA ALA A 323 5.82 -40.43 -9.10
C ALA A 323 5.09 -41.17 -7.99
N TYR A 324 5.78 -41.55 -6.93
CA TYR A 324 5.10 -42.35 -5.95
C TYR A 324 5.70 -42.17 -4.56
N TYR A 325 5.02 -41.35 -3.82
CA TYR A 325 4.96 -41.57 -2.40
C TYR A 325 3.84 -42.62 -2.18
N PRO A 326 4.09 -43.92 -2.01
CA PRO A 326 3.05 -44.94 -1.90
C PRO A 326 2.14 -44.73 -0.71
N ASP A 327 2.58 -43.93 0.25
CA ASP A 327 1.84 -43.53 1.44
C ASP A 327 1.32 -42.09 1.35
N PHE A 328 0.97 -41.64 0.14
CA PHE A 328 0.44 -40.28 -0.05
C PHE A 328 -0.73 -40.03 0.88
N PRO A 329 -0.80 -38.85 1.56
CA PRO A 329 -1.75 -38.61 2.62
C PRO A 329 -3.19 -38.76 2.13
N VAL A 330 -3.95 -39.60 2.81
CA VAL A 330 -5.40 -39.62 2.67
C VAL A 330 -5.92 -38.34 3.34
N TRP A 331 -6.33 -37.39 2.50
CA TRP A 331 -6.89 -36.14 2.97
C TRP A 331 -8.20 -36.35 3.70
N TYR A 332 -8.44 -35.54 4.76
CA TYR A 332 -9.73 -35.50 5.38
C TYR A 332 -10.79 -34.96 4.41
N THR A 333 -11.97 -35.60 4.41
CA THR A 333 -13.14 -35.20 3.63
C THR A 333 -14.29 -34.83 4.55
N LYS A 334 -15.31 -34.15 4.01
CA LYS A 334 -16.52 -33.80 4.76
C LYS A 334 -17.43 -35.01 4.97
N SER A 335 -17.34 -36.04 4.17
CA SER A 335 -18.19 -37.22 4.16
C SER A 335 -17.40 -38.44 3.66
N GLY A 336 -17.92 -39.65 3.90
CA GLY A 336 -17.29 -40.89 3.48
C GLY A 336 -16.25 -41.42 4.47
N PRO A 337 -15.43 -42.42 4.08
CA PRO A 337 -14.57 -43.17 5.01
C PRO A 337 -13.41 -42.34 5.56
N THR A 338 -13.07 -41.22 4.92
CA THR A 338 -12.02 -40.31 5.36
C THR A 338 -12.55 -39.06 6.05
N LYS A 339 -13.84 -39.11 6.51
CA LYS A 339 -14.44 -38.00 7.28
C LYS A 339 -13.63 -37.75 8.55
N GLY A 340 -13.13 -36.52 8.72
CA GLY A 340 -12.41 -36.10 9.91
C GLY A 340 -13.33 -35.70 11.05
N VAL A 341 -12.83 -35.85 12.27
CA VAL A 341 -13.40 -35.25 13.47
C VAL A 341 -12.67 -33.93 13.75
N ARG A 342 -13.35 -32.95 14.29
CA ARG A 342 -12.76 -31.63 14.54
C ARG A 342 -11.57 -31.73 15.49
N GLY A 343 -10.42 -31.25 15.07
CA GLY A 343 -9.13 -31.38 15.75
C GLY A 343 -8.21 -32.43 15.14
N ASP A 344 -8.74 -33.36 14.33
CA ASP A 344 -7.89 -34.37 13.67
C ASP A 344 -6.87 -33.72 12.77
N MET A 345 -5.64 -34.25 12.80
CA MET A 345 -4.55 -33.82 11.91
C MET A 345 -3.69 -34.99 11.45
N ARG A 346 -3.21 -34.83 10.22
CA ARG A 346 -2.20 -35.70 9.60
C ARG A 346 -1.13 -34.82 8.97
N SER A 347 0.13 -35.16 9.16
CA SER A 347 1.25 -34.44 8.56
C SER A 347 2.24 -35.40 7.96
N PHE A 348 2.81 -35.03 6.82
CA PHE A 348 3.76 -35.83 6.08
C PHE A 348 4.91 -34.94 5.61
N GLN A 349 6.10 -35.49 5.62
CA GLN A 349 7.25 -34.89 4.99
C GLN A 349 7.39 -35.50 3.59
N LEU A 350 7.33 -34.66 2.57
CA LEU A 350 7.46 -35.07 1.17
C LEU A 350 8.91 -35.02 0.69
N ASP A 351 9.68 -34.04 1.19
CA ASP A 351 11.08 -33.78 0.86
C ASP A 351 11.77 -33.17 2.08
N GLU A 352 13.09 -32.96 2.07
CA GLU A 352 13.86 -32.40 3.19
C GLU A 352 13.26 -31.08 3.74
N GLU A 353 12.75 -30.23 2.86
CA GLU A 353 12.17 -28.93 3.19
C GLU A 353 10.71 -28.77 2.75
N LEU A 354 10.00 -29.87 2.51
CA LEU A 354 8.63 -29.85 2.03
C LEU A 354 7.73 -30.75 2.87
N TYR A 355 6.72 -30.13 3.46
CA TYR A 355 5.76 -30.80 4.33
C TYR A 355 4.34 -30.48 3.87
N VAL A 356 3.43 -31.44 4.09
CA VAL A 356 1.99 -31.26 3.91
C VAL A 356 1.24 -31.66 5.16
N THR A 357 0.23 -30.89 5.51
CA THR A 357 -0.61 -31.14 6.70
C THR A 357 -2.08 -31.02 6.33
N SER A 358 -2.88 -32.03 6.63
CA SER A 358 -4.33 -31.97 6.57
C SER A 358 -4.90 -31.89 7.99
N TRP A 359 -5.65 -30.86 8.26
CA TRP A 359 -6.32 -30.61 9.55
C TRP A 359 -7.82 -30.46 9.33
N PHE A 360 -8.63 -31.03 10.22
CA PHE A 360 -10.07 -30.92 10.15
C PHE A 360 -10.58 -29.94 11.21
N ASP A 361 -11.08 -28.77 10.81
CA ASP A 361 -11.87 -27.87 11.66
C ASP A 361 -13.37 -28.14 11.39
N LYS A 362 -14.12 -27.23 10.81
CA LYS A 362 -15.46 -27.47 10.25
C LYS A 362 -15.38 -28.05 8.83
N LYS A 363 -14.26 -27.90 8.20
CA LYS A 363 -13.90 -28.37 6.85
C LYS A 363 -12.43 -28.79 6.87
N PRO A 364 -12.01 -29.65 5.94
CA PRO A 364 -10.59 -29.91 5.77
C PRO A 364 -9.83 -28.62 5.42
N VAL A 365 -8.67 -28.44 6.06
CA VAL A 365 -7.71 -27.38 5.79
C VAL A 365 -6.41 -28.06 5.43
N ASN A 366 -6.02 -27.96 4.15
CA ASN A 366 -4.81 -28.58 3.63
C ASN A 366 -3.72 -27.50 3.49
N MET A 367 -2.59 -27.75 4.13
CA MET A 367 -1.45 -26.86 4.21
C MET A 367 -0.23 -27.48 3.55
N MET A 368 0.51 -26.69 2.79
CA MET A 368 1.84 -27.01 2.31
C MET A 368 2.83 -26.01 2.88
N HIS A 369 3.95 -26.47 3.42
CA HIS A 369 4.86 -25.64 4.19
C HIS A 369 6.29 -26.19 4.18
N SER A 370 7.26 -25.34 4.52
CA SER A 370 8.70 -25.65 4.42
C SER A 370 9.35 -26.05 5.75
N TYR A 371 8.60 -26.27 6.81
CA TYR A 371 9.12 -26.61 8.14
C TYR A 371 8.18 -27.55 8.90
N PRO A 372 8.67 -28.35 9.84
CA PRO A 372 7.83 -29.30 10.56
C PRO A 372 6.77 -28.60 11.42
N THR A 373 5.63 -29.26 11.63
CA THR A 373 4.54 -28.79 12.47
C THR A 373 4.40 -29.63 13.73
N CYS A 374 3.94 -29.01 14.80
CA CYS A 374 3.53 -29.70 16.02
C CYS A 374 2.10 -29.33 16.40
N LYS A 375 1.58 -29.96 17.46
CA LYS A 375 0.23 -29.70 17.96
C LYS A 375 0.20 -28.45 18.85
N THR A 376 -0.84 -27.66 18.68
CA THR A 376 -1.24 -26.56 19.57
C THR A 376 -2.75 -26.59 19.73
N THR A 377 -3.31 -25.70 20.51
CA THR A 377 -4.77 -25.66 20.75
C THR A 377 -5.40 -24.39 20.18
N VAL A 378 -6.71 -24.48 19.94
CA VAL A 378 -7.53 -23.33 19.51
C VAL A 378 -8.93 -23.44 20.11
N GLU A 379 -9.43 -22.33 20.66
CA GLU A 379 -10.83 -22.23 21.06
C GLU A 379 -11.73 -21.97 19.85
N ARG A 380 -12.83 -22.68 19.79
CA ARG A 380 -13.86 -22.55 18.75
C ARG A 380 -15.26 -22.63 19.35
N ASN A 381 -16.21 -21.98 18.71
CA ASN A 381 -17.61 -22.16 19.03
C ASN A 381 -18.02 -23.60 18.67
N ALA A 382 -18.62 -24.29 19.62
CA ALA A 382 -19.17 -25.63 19.52
C ALA A 382 -20.59 -25.64 20.09
N LYS A 383 -21.30 -26.76 19.97
CA LYS A 383 -22.53 -27.01 20.68
C LYS A 383 -22.27 -28.16 21.65
N ASP A 384 -22.79 -28.06 22.89
CA ASP A 384 -22.83 -29.16 23.82
C ASP A 384 -23.92 -30.18 23.44
N ASP A 385 -24.05 -31.23 24.23
CA ASP A 385 -25.01 -32.30 23.99
C ASP A 385 -26.49 -31.82 24.03
N ASP A 386 -26.75 -30.71 24.73
CA ASP A 386 -28.05 -30.04 24.80
C ASP A 386 -28.25 -29.00 23.66
N GLY A 387 -27.31 -28.87 22.74
CA GLY A 387 -27.36 -27.94 21.59
C GLY A 387 -27.02 -26.49 21.91
N LYS A 388 -26.62 -26.19 23.16
CA LYS A 388 -26.23 -24.84 23.60
C LYS A 388 -24.86 -24.45 23.05
N HIS A 389 -24.71 -23.18 22.65
CA HIS A 389 -23.44 -22.68 22.16
C HIS A 389 -22.41 -22.53 23.29
N ILE A 390 -21.31 -23.25 23.17
CA ILE A 390 -20.15 -23.21 24.08
C ILE A 390 -18.89 -22.90 23.33
N LYS A 391 -17.82 -22.52 24.05
CA LYS A 391 -16.45 -22.52 23.53
C LYS A 391 -15.78 -23.82 23.95
N ALA A 392 -15.28 -24.54 22.96
CA ALA A 392 -14.50 -25.76 23.16
C ALA A 392 -13.11 -25.64 22.60
N THR A 393 -12.17 -26.33 23.21
CA THR A 393 -10.76 -26.33 22.79
C THR A 393 -10.50 -27.53 21.88
N PHE A 394 -9.88 -27.29 20.74
CA PHE A 394 -9.51 -28.31 19.75
C PHE A 394 -8.01 -28.29 19.48
N GLU A 395 -7.46 -29.44 19.10
CA GLU A 395 -6.10 -29.51 18.60
C GLU A 395 -5.99 -28.81 17.24
N ARG A 396 -4.87 -28.15 17.00
CA ARG A 396 -4.56 -27.43 15.78
C ARG A 396 -3.07 -27.53 15.46
N PRO A 397 -2.67 -27.74 14.17
CA PRO A 397 -1.26 -27.65 13.76
C PRO A 397 -0.68 -26.24 13.98
N THR A 398 0.58 -26.15 14.39
CA THR A 398 1.24 -24.84 14.54
C THR A 398 1.32 -24.08 13.22
N VAL A 399 1.51 -24.75 12.11
CA VAL A 399 1.53 -24.13 10.77
C VAL A 399 0.22 -23.42 10.42
N VAL A 400 -0.93 -23.92 10.88
CA VAL A 400 -2.21 -23.21 10.71
C VAL A 400 -2.27 -21.95 11.59
N ARG A 401 -1.70 -22.00 12.81
CA ARG A 401 -1.56 -20.82 13.65
C ARG A 401 -0.72 -19.76 12.97
N ASP A 402 0.42 -20.17 12.41
CA ASP A 402 1.41 -19.28 11.81
C ASP A 402 0.88 -18.68 10.51
N TYR A 403 0.22 -19.48 9.69
CA TYR A 403 -0.50 -19.02 8.50
C TYR A 403 -1.52 -17.93 8.82
N VAL A 404 -2.40 -18.16 9.80
CA VAL A 404 -3.43 -17.18 10.20
C VAL A 404 -2.81 -15.89 10.74
N LYS A 405 -1.62 -15.96 11.37
CA LYS A 405 -0.90 -14.77 11.83
C LYS A 405 -0.25 -14.02 10.66
N ALA A 406 0.28 -14.74 9.70
CA ALA A 406 1.04 -14.17 8.61
C ALA A 406 0.16 -13.69 7.45
N LEU A 407 -0.91 -14.38 7.09
CA LEU A 407 -1.82 -14.01 5.98
C LEU A 407 -2.81 -12.91 6.43
N ARG A 408 -2.33 -11.70 6.67
CA ARG A 408 -3.17 -10.56 7.06
C ARG A 408 -2.72 -9.23 6.47
N GLY A 409 -1.51 -9.17 5.94
CA GLY A 409 -0.90 -7.92 5.48
C GLY A 409 -1.70 -7.30 4.36
N THR A 410 -1.92 -8.06 3.30
CA THR A 410 -2.64 -7.61 2.10
C THR A 410 -4.09 -7.25 2.38
N ASP A 411 -4.81 -8.09 3.15
CA ASP A 411 -6.21 -7.83 3.49
C ASP A 411 -6.41 -6.50 4.25
N VAL A 412 -5.52 -6.21 5.21
CA VAL A 412 -5.60 -4.98 6.01
C VAL A 412 -5.15 -3.76 5.21
N ASP A 413 -4.14 -3.89 4.35
CA ASP A 413 -3.73 -2.83 3.43
C ASP A 413 -4.85 -2.47 2.45
N ASP A 414 -5.50 -3.45 1.84
CA ASP A 414 -6.67 -3.25 0.98
C ASP A 414 -7.85 -2.62 1.74
N GLN A 415 -8.08 -3.02 2.98
CA GLN A 415 -9.08 -2.42 3.86
C GLN A 415 -8.78 -0.94 4.11
N TYR A 416 -7.56 -0.58 4.50
CA TYR A 416 -7.16 0.82 4.69
C TYR A 416 -7.31 1.64 3.41
N THR A 417 -6.84 1.12 2.28
CA THR A 417 -6.95 1.77 0.97
C THR A 417 -8.42 1.96 0.55
N SER A 418 -9.32 1.08 0.98
CA SER A 418 -10.75 1.15 0.66
C SER A 418 -11.53 2.20 1.46
N TYR A 419 -11.10 2.57 2.68
CA TYR A 419 -11.85 3.46 3.56
C TYR A 419 -12.12 4.84 2.97
N TYR A 420 -11.15 5.41 2.26
CA TYR A 420 -11.25 6.75 1.68
C TYR A 420 -11.01 6.74 0.18
N ARG A 421 -11.55 5.72 -0.47
CA ARG A 421 -11.50 5.62 -1.94
C ARG A 421 -12.24 6.79 -2.55
N THR A 422 -11.57 7.52 -3.45
CA THR A 422 -12.21 8.64 -4.14
C THR A 422 -13.48 8.24 -4.89
N SER A 423 -14.49 9.10 -4.82
CA SER A 423 -15.76 8.96 -5.55
C SER A 423 -15.70 9.52 -6.97
N VAL A 424 -14.54 9.97 -7.47
CA VAL A 424 -14.41 10.52 -8.82
C VAL A 424 -14.83 9.50 -9.87
N ALA A 425 -15.98 9.79 -10.49
CA ALA A 425 -16.48 8.99 -11.61
C ALA A 425 -15.63 9.25 -12.85
N THR A 426 -15.04 8.18 -13.40
CA THR A 426 -14.31 8.21 -14.67
C THR A 426 -14.47 6.89 -15.41
N LYS A 427 -14.59 6.98 -16.74
CA LYS A 427 -14.57 5.82 -17.64
C LYS A 427 -13.15 5.46 -18.10
N ARG A 428 -12.17 6.30 -17.83
CA ARG A 428 -10.77 6.06 -18.20
C ARG A 428 -10.12 5.18 -17.16
N TRP A 429 -9.73 3.98 -17.56
CA TRP A 429 -9.15 2.97 -16.68
C TRP A 429 -7.81 3.42 -16.04
N PRO A 430 -6.89 4.19 -16.71
CA PRO A 430 -5.64 4.62 -16.06
C PRO A 430 -5.87 5.45 -14.80
N HIS A 431 -6.92 6.29 -14.79
CA HIS A 431 -7.25 7.10 -13.61
C HIS A 431 -7.56 6.26 -12.37
N LYS A 432 -8.09 5.02 -12.56
CA LYS A 432 -8.34 4.11 -11.44
C LYS A 432 -7.06 3.70 -10.75
N PHE A 433 -5.99 3.49 -11.54
CA PHE A 433 -4.66 3.23 -11.00
C PHE A 433 -4.08 4.45 -10.30
N TYR A 434 -4.10 5.63 -10.94
CA TYR A 434 -3.55 6.85 -10.35
C TYR A 434 -4.18 7.17 -9.01
N PHE A 435 -5.51 7.15 -8.94
CA PHE A 435 -6.23 7.47 -7.71
C PHE A 435 -6.04 6.40 -6.62
N HIS A 436 -6.08 5.13 -6.99
CA HIS A 436 -5.86 4.03 -6.05
C HIS A 436 -4.46 4.10 -5.42
N PHE A 437 -3.42 4.25 -6.23
CA PHE A 437 -2.06 4.23 -5.72
C PHE A 437 -1.67 5.51 -4.97
N VAL A 438 -2.18 6.67 -5.35
CA VAL A 438 -2.02 7.87 -4.52
C VAL A 438 -2.68 7.67 -3.16
N THR A 439 -3.90 7.09 -3.10
CA THR A 439 -4.54 6.73 -1.82
C THR A 439 -3.70 5.73 -1.03
N LYS A 440 -3.13 4.72 -1.69
CA LYS A 440 -2.23 3.74 -1.06
C LYS A 440 -0.99 4.41 -0.44
N MET A 441 -0.43 5.45 -1.07
CA MET A 441 0.71 6.20 -0.50
C MET A 441 0.34 6.95 0.79
N PHE A 442 -0.87 7.45 0.90
CA PHE A 442 -1.37 8.00 2.18
C PHE A 442 -1.43 6.92 3.27
N VAL A 443 -1.83 5.70 2.92
CA VAL A 443 -1.82 4.56 3.85
C VAL A 443 -0.39 4.20 4.26
N CYS A 444 0.54 4.13 3.30
CA CYS A 444 1.95 3.88 3.59
C CYS A 444 2.55 4.93 4.53
N ALA A 445 2.32 6.21 4.24
CA ALA A 445 2.77 7.31 5.08
C ALA A 445 2.15 7.26 6.49
N PHE A 446 0.86 6.93 6.59
CA PHE A 446 0.17 6.73 7.87
C PHE A 446 0.79 5.59 8.69
N ILE A 447 1.08 4.45 8.07
CA ILE A 447 1.71 3.30 8.75
C ILE A 447 3.10 3.70 9.27
N CYS A 448 3.91 4.38 8.45
CA CYS A 448 5.22 4.87 8.85
C CYS A 448 5.13 5.87 10.01
N HIS A 449 4.24 6.86 9.91
CA HIS A 449 4.02 7.84 10.97
C HIS A 449 3.59 7.17 12.29
N LYS A 450 2.64 6.24 12.20
CA LYS A 450 2.17 5.47 13.36
C LYS A 450 3.30 4.64 14.00
N TYR A 451 4.17 4.05 13.19
CA TYR A 451 5.34 3.29 13.66
C TYR A 451 6.34 4.20 14.36
N ILE A 452 6.75 5.31 13.73
CA ILE A 452 7.75 6.24 14.22
C ILE A 452 7.33 6.84 15.58
N HIS A 453 6.10 7.31 15.65
CA HIS A 453 5.57 7.97 16.86
C HIS A 453 4.96 7.00 17.88
N ARG A 454 4.93 5.70 17.62
CA ARG A 454 4.32 4.67 18.50
C ARG A 454 2.92 5.07 18.97
N LEU A 455 2.12 5.60 18.08
CA LEU A 455 0.83 6.19 18.40
C LEU A 455 -0.13 5.19 19.04
N GLN A 456 -0.72 5.57 20.16
CA GLN A 456 -1.75 4.83 20.85
C GLN A 456 -3.11 5.03 20.17
N LYS A 457 -4.05 4.09 20.33
CA LYS A 457 -5.37 4.14 19.65
C LYS A 457 -6.17 5.41 19.93
N HIS A 458 -6.01 6.01 21.10
CA HIS A 458 -6.73 7.22 21.49
C HIS A 458 -6.10 8.52 20.95
N HIS A 459 -4.93 8.46 20.35
CA HIS A 459 -4.30 9.62 19.75
C HIS A 459 -5.05 10.00 18.45
N LYS A 460 -5.28 11.32 18.24
CA LYS A 460 -6.04 11.81 17.08
C LYS A 460 -5.48 11.34 15.74
N GLU A 461 -4.15 11.33 15.59
CA GLU A 461 -3.44 10.90 14.38
C GLU A 461 -3.26 9.37 14.30
N ALA A 462 -3.75 8.62 15.29
CA ALA A 462 -3.77 7.16 15.23
C ALA A 462 -4.87 6.61 14.30
N SER A 463 -5.76 7.47 13.79
CA SER A 463 -6.72 7.13 12.74
C SER A 463 -6.24 7.60 11.36
N LEU A 464 -6.50 6.82 10.33
CA LEU A 464 -6.17 7.19 8.95
C LEU A 464 -6.82 8.53 8.55
N TYR A 465 -8.04 8.80 9.01
CA TYR A 465 -8.72 10.07 8.77
C TYR A 465 -7.99 11.24 9.43
N GLY A 466 -7.65 11.11 10.73
CA GLY A 466 -6.95 12.16 11.48
C GLY A 466 -5.58 12.50 10.90
N PHE A 467 -4.88 11.49 10.36
CA PHE A 467 -3.62 11.65 9.64
C PHE A 467 -3.82 12.31 8.28
N SER A 468 -4.75 11.80 7.46
CA SER A 468 -4.88 12.19 6.05
C SER A 468 -5.58 13.53 5.85
N LYS A 469 -6.55 13.91 6.70
CA LYS A 469 -7.34 15.13 6.53
C LYS A 469 -6.49 16.40 6.45
N PRO A 470 -5.55 16.68 7.37
CA PRO A 470 -4.70 17.89 7.28
C PRO A 470 -3.84 17.91 6.00
N LEU A 471 -3.35 16.74 5.55
CA LEU A 471 -2.56 16.62 4.33
C LEU A 471 -3.38 16.94 3.07
N VAL A 472 -4.60 16.43 3.00
CA VAL A 472 -5.54 16.70 1.90
C VAL A 472 -5.96 18.17 1.88
N GLU A 473 -6.24 18.77 3.04
CA GLU A 473 -6.54 20.20 3.15
C GLU A 473 -5.35 21.07 2.70
N TYR A 474 -4.13 20.67 3.05
CA TYR A 474 -2.91 21.30 2.56
C TYR A 474 -2.80 21.20 1.04
N MET A 475 -2.97 20.01 0.46
CA MET A 475 -2.93 19.85 -1.00
C MET A 475 -3.96 20.73 -1.72
N CYS A 476 -5.18 20.83 -1.20
CA CYS A 476 -6.21 21.69 -1.78
C CYS A 476 -5.84 23.18 -1.76
N ARG A 477 -5.00 23.60 -0.81
CA ARG A 477 -4.57 25.00 -0.63
C ARG A 477 -3.12 25.22 -1.01
N PHE A 478 -2.49 24.24 -1.65
CA PHE A 478 -1.08 24.29 -1.99
C PHE A 478 -0.75 25.52 -2.86
N VAL A 479 0.27 26.27 -2.45
CA VAL A 479 0.82 27.41 -3.19
C VAL A 479 2.29 27.13 -3.41
N TYR A 480 2.73 27.22 -4.65
CA TYR A 480 4.13 27.11 -5.01
C TYR A 480 4.65 28.55 -5.23
N ASP A 481 5.56 29.01 -4.38
CA ASP A 481 6.18 30.32 -4.53
C ASP A 481 7.20 30.27 -5.68
N THR A 482 6.85 30.90 -6.80
CA THR A 482 7.74 31.06 -7.96
C THR A 482 8.56 32.34 -7.92
N ASP A 483 8.42 33.15 -6.87
CA ASP A 483 9.03 34.47 -6.81
C ASP A 483 10.49 34.42 -6.34
N SER A 484 11.40 33.89 -7.16
CA SER A 484 12.80 34.24 -7.00
C SER A 484 13.56 34.63 -8.28
N ASP A 485 13.01 34.44 -9.49
CA ASP A 485 13.71 34.93 -10.69
C ASP A 485 12.75 35.10 -11.90
N SER A 486 11.96 36.20 -11.95
CA SER A 486 11.46 36.71 -13.21
C SER A 486 11.07 38.18 -13.11
N ASP A 487 11.61 38.98 -14.05
CA ASP A 487 11.28 40.37 -14.30
C ASP A 487 9.76 40.60 -14.47
N PRO A 488 9.21 41.74 -14.03
CA PRO A 488 7.77 42.02 -14.05
C PRO A 488 7.36 42.64 -15.38
N GLU A 489 7.32 41.87 -16.47
CA GLU A 489 6.69 42.32 -17.72
C GLU A 489 5.92 41.18 -18.42
N ASP A 490 4.76 40.77 -17.87
CA ASP A 490 3.68 40.22 -18.68
C ASP A 490 2.34 40.52 -18.00
N PRO A 491 1.32 41.02 -18.71
CA PRO A 491 0.06 41.45 -18.13
C PRO A 491 -0.76 40.24 -17.66
N VAL A 492 -0.84 40.06 -16.37
CA VAL A 492 -1.72 39.09 -15.69
C VAL A 492 -3.17 39.40 -16.08
N ASP A 493 -3.84 38.43 -16.71
CA ASP A 493 -5.27 38.50 -16.96
C ASP A 493 -6.05 38.59 -15.63
N THR A 494 -6.46 39.81 -15.29
CA THR A 494 -7.10 40.21 -14.03
C THR A 494 -8.54 39.70 -13.86
N ARG A 495 -8.96 38.64 -14.57
CA ARG A 495 -10.32 38.07 -14.47
C ARG A 495 -10.47 36.87 -13.53
N THR A 496 -9.42 36.48 -12.81
CA THR A 496 -9.50 35.51 -11.71
C THR A 496 -9.03 36.13 -10.39
N SER A 497 -9.54 37.32 -10.05
CA SER A 497 -9.37 37.88 -8.72
C SER A 497 -10.09 36.98 -7.71
N VAL A 498 -9.33 36.15 -7.01
CA VAL A 498 -9.78 35.59 -5.74
C VAL A 498 -10.03 36.78 -4.82
N ALA A 499 -11.27 36.96 -4.41
CA ALA A 499 -11.65 38.02 -3.47
C ALA A 499 -10.74 37.95 -2.23
N PRO A 500 -10.22 39.08 -1.74
CA PRO A 500 -9.40 39.07 -0.55
C PRO A 500 -10.22 38.46 0.58
N LEU A 501 -9.64 37.50 1.31
CA LEU A 501 -10.21 36.94 2.51
C LEU A 501 -10.76 38.06 3.39
N ALA A 502 -12.07 38.02 3.66
CA ALA A 502 -12.76 38.99 4.47
C ALA A 502 -11.99 39.21 5.78
N LYS A 503 -11.61 40.45 6.06
CA LYS A 503 -11.07 40.91 7.34
C LYS A 503 -12.12 40.69 8.41
N GLY A 504 -12.12 39.54 9.08
CA GLY A 504 -13.13 39.33 10.10
C GLY A 504 -13.14 38.02 10.84
N HIS A 505 -12.00 37.49 11.22
CA HIS A 505 -11.93 36.58 12.37
C HIS A 505 -10.63 36.77 13.12
N LYS A 506 -10.70 37.58 14.19
CA LYS A 506 -9.56 37.90 15.07
C LYS A 506 -9.07 36.73 15.90
N ASP A 507 -9.71 35.58 15.87
CA ASP A 507 -9.44 34.45 16.77
C ASP A 507 -9.32 33.08 16.12
N ALA A 508 -9.22 33.01 14.78
CA ALA A 508 -8.83 31.75 14.14
C ALA A 508 -7.36 31.46 14.51
N LYS A 509 -7.14 30.52 15.41
CA LYS A 509 -5.84 29.89 15.64
C LYS A 509 -5.43 29.12 14.37
N VAL A 510 -5.07 29.83 13.32
CA VAL A 510 -4.41 29.26 12.16
C VAL A 510 -3.05 28.76 12.66
N SER A 511 -2.88 27.47 12.78
CA SER A 511 -1.58 26.90 13.05
C SER A 511 -0.77 27.04 11.76
N ASN A 512 0.07 28.07 11.67
CA ASN A 512 1.08 28.20 10.62
C ASN A 512 2.20 27.14 10.78
N ASN A 513 1.87 25.97 11.34
CA ASN A 513 2.81 24.88 11.53
C ASN A 513 3.38 24.39 10.19
N ASP A 514 2.65 24.54 9.11
CA ASP A 514 3.02 23.99 7.80
C ASP A 514 4.13 24.81 7.12
N MET A 515 4.24 26.11 7.40
CA MET A 515 5.30 26.95 6.86
C MET A 515 6.69 26.73 7.50
N ARG A 516 6.76 26.02 8.64
CA ARG A 516 8.05 25.67 9.29
C ARG A 516 8.92 24.72 8.47
N PHE A 517 8.28 23.92 7.63
CA PHE A 517 8.93 22.82 6.89
C PHE A 517 9.31 23.19 5.46
N GLN A 518 9.10 24.45 5.07
CA GLN A 518 9.68 24.93 3.82
C GLN A 518 11.21 24.94 3.94
N PRO A 519 11.94 24.56 2.89
CA PRO A 519 13.39 24.66 2.87
C PRO A 519 13.78 26.09 3.30
N LYS A 520 14.89 26.24 4.00
CA LYS A 520 15.44 27.54 4.40
C LYS A 520 15.65 28.39 3.15
N SER A 521 14.61 29.00 2.63
CA SER A 521 14.75 30.10 1.71
C SER A 521 15.24 31.30 2.53
N GLU A 522 16.22 31.99 2.04
CA GLU A 522 16.66 33.28 2.53
C GLU A 522 15.42 34.14 2.79
N GLY A 523 15.23 34.63 4.02
CA GLY A 523 14.08 35.49 4.36
C GLY A 523 13.34 35.16 5.66
N HIS A 524 13.70 34.11 6.37
CA HIS A 524 13.19 33.88 7.72
C HIS A 524 13.89 34.80 8.75
N ASP A 525 13.81 36.09 8.53
CA ASP A 525 14.36 37.07 9.43
C ASP A 525 13.35 37.44 10.51
N CYS A 526 13.84 37.70 11.73
CA CYS A 526 13.01 38.16 12.82
C CYS A 526 12.90 39.70 12.78
N TYR A 527 11.69 40.22 12.76
CA TYR A 527 11.46 41.65 12.93
C TYR A 527 10.61 41.97 14.18
N HIS A 528 10.81 43.15 14.74
CA HIS A 528 10.04 43.65 15.88
C HIS A 528 8.90 44.52 15.39
N ASP A 529 7.65 44.09 15.61
CA ASP A 529 6.47 44.88 15.28
C ASP A 529 6.06 45.74 16.48
N ALA A 530 6.63 46.96 16.56
CA ALA A 530 6.40 47.88 17.66
C ALA A 530 4.92 48.35 17.78
N LYS A 531 4.15 48.27 16.68
CA LYS A 531 2.74 48.72 16.63
C LYS A 531 1.74 47.61 16.92
N ALA A 532 2.17 46.34 16.80
CA ALA A 532 1.28 45.21 17.04
C ALA A 532 1.11 44.91 18.53
N ALA A 533 -0.06 44.38 18.90
CA ALA A 533 -0.28 43.84 20.24
C ALA A 533 0.63 42.62 20.47
N PRO A 534 1.21 42.46 21.69
CA PRO A 534 2.01 41.28 22.00
C PRO A 534 1.19 39.98 21.89
N LEU A 535 1.67 39.01 21.11
CA LEU A 535 1.05 37.69 20.95
C LEU A 535 1.84 36.62 21.71
N MET A 536 1.19 35.52 22.03
CA MET A 536 1.85 34.38 22.64
C MET A 536 2.90 33.77 21.68
N CYS A 537 4.10 33.52 22.18
CA CYS A 537 5.15 32.83 21.43
C CYS A 537 4.68 31.44 21.02
N ARG A 538 4.99 31.03 19.78
CA ARG A 538 4.58 29.76 19.22
C ARG A 538 5.59 28.62 19.40
N SER A 539 6.74 28.86 20.01
CA SER A 539 7.64 27.78 20.42
C SER A 539 6.97 26.89 21.47
N ARG A 540 7.10 25.56 21.34
CA ARG A 540 6.40 24.57 22.18
C ARG A 540 6.57 24.77 23.69
N ASN A 541 7.72 25.24 24.11
CA ASN A 541 8.08 25.38 25.53
C ASN A 541 8.08 26.83 25.99
N CYS A 542 7.37 27.72 25.30
CA CYS A 542 7.37 29.15 25.63
C CYS A 542 5.97 29.70 25.92
N SER A 543 5.79 30.24 27.10
CA SER A 543 4.56 30.94 27.54
C SER A 543 4.65 32.47 27.49
N LYS A 544 5.74 33.04 26.94
CA LYS A 544 5.92 34.49 26.86
C LYS A 544 5.10 35.12 25.74
N ARG A 545 4.68 36.37 25.94
CA ARG A 545 4.15 37.21 24.86
C ARG A 545 5.28 37.96 24.18
N THR A 546 5.24 38.07 22.86
CA THR A 546 6.26 38.77 22.08
C THR A 546 5.64 39.61 20.97
N ARG A 547 6.34 40.67 20.59
CA ARG A 547 6.06 41.48 19.39
C ARG A 547 6.96 41.08 18.22
N ASN A 548 7.93 40.21 18.46
CA ASN A 548 8.81 39.74 17.40
C ASN A 548 8.09 38.71 16.56
N ARG A 549 8.23 38.79 15.24
CA ARG A 549 7.61 37.92 14.25
C ARG A 549 8.65 37.48 13.22
N CYS A 550 8.44 36.32 12.65
CA CYS A 550 9.17 35.91 11.46
C CYS A 550 8.66 36.70 10.24
N ALA A 551 9.56 37.25 9.44
CA ALA A 551 9.22 38.00 8.23
C ALA A 551 8.49 37.13 7.21
N ALA A 552 8.97 35.89 6.99
CA ALA A 552 8.41 34.97 6.03
C ALA A 552 7.09 34.33 6.48
N CYS A 553 7.00 33.82 7.73
CA CYS A 553 5.82 33.06 8.15
C CYS A 553 4.88 33.84 9.11
N GLY A 554 5.20 35.08 9.47
CA GLY A 554 4.38 35.94 10.34
C GLY A 554 4.21 35.48 11.80
N VAL A 555 4.85 34.35 12.17
CA VAL A 555 4.65 33.66 13.45
C VAL A 555 5.30 34.47 14.59
N PRO A 556 4.60 34.72 15.72
CA PRO A 556 5.18 35.39 16.88
C PRO A 556 6.14 34.45 17.62
N LEU A 557 7.42 34.85 17.72
CA LEU A 557 8.50 34.05 18.32
C LEU A 557 9.42 34.95 19.16
N CYS A 558 9.77 34.51 20.36
CA CYS A 558 10.74 35.21 21.20
C CYS A 558 12.15 35.10 20.64
N ILE A 559 12.90 36.21 20.75
CA ILE A 559 14.34 36.23 20.43
C ILE A 559 15.22 36.20 21.69
N ASP A 560 14.60 36.11 22.88
CA ASP A 560 15.35 35.98 24.14
C ASP A 560 16.07 34.63 24.19
N LEU A 561 17.34 34.65 24.55
CA LEU A 561 18.16 33.44 24.74
C LEU A 561 17.62 32.58 25.88
N ARG A 562 17.45 31.31 25.62
CA ARG A 562 17.15 30.25 26.60
C ARG A 562 18.01 29.04 26.26
N ASN A 563 18.75 28.55 27.23
CA ASN A 563 19.63 27.38 27.01
C ASN A 563 20.49 27.51 25.75
N ASN A 564 21.11 28.67 25.54
CA ASN A 564 21.94 29.01 24.36
C ASN A 564 21.21 29.10 23.02
N THR A 565 19.89 29.08 22.97
CA THR A 565 19.12 29.23 21.72
C THR A 565 17.94 30.19 21.92
N THR A 566 17.33 30.66 20.84
CA THR A 566 16.12 31.47 20.85
C THR A 566 14.92 30.68 20.41
N CYS A 567 13.70 31.04 20.87
CA CYS A 567 12.47 30.41 20.36
C CYS A 567 12.32 30.56 18.84
N PHE A 568 12.87 31.65 18.29
CA PHE A 568 12.91 31.89 16.86
C PHE A 568 13.77 30.83 16.15
N TYR A 569 14.97 30.60 16.64
CA TYR A 569 15.88 29.61 16.11
C TYR A 569 15.34 28.18 16.27
N GLU A 570 14.87 27.82 17.47
CA GLU A 570 14.26 26.51 17.75
C GLU A 570 13.06 26.22 16.85
N TYR A 571 12.26 27.23 16.52
CA TYR A 571 11.07 27.09 15.70
C TYR A 571 11.42 26.78 14.23
N HIS A 572 12.47 27.41 13.68
CA HIS A 572 12.85 27.30 12.27
C HIS A 572 13.97 26.31 11.98
N SER A 573 14.69 25.83 13.00
CA SER A 573 15.89 24.98 12.83
C SER A 573 15.69 23.54 13.30
N ARG A 574 14.48 23.00 13.24
CA ARG A 574 14.22 21.62 13.62
C ARG A 574 15.01 20.56 12.84
N GLY A 575 15.60 20.90 11.71
CA GLY A 575 16.58 20.04 11.03
C GLY A 575 17.94 19.94 11.72
N HIS A 576 18.24 20.79 12.74
CA HIS A 576 19.52 20.75 13.48
C HIS A 576 19.40 20.18 14.90
N TYR A 577 18.24 19.68 15.33
CA TYR A 577 18.09 19.06 16.64
C TYR A 577 18.91 17.79 16.85
N ALA A 578 19.37 17.15 15.78
CA ALA A 578 20.20 15.97 15.82
C ALA A 578 21.69 16.26 16.12
N GLU A 579 22.13 17.50 15.96
CA GLU A 579 23.54 17.88 16.21
C GLU A 579 23.78 18.40 17.65
N LEU A 580 22.73 18.53 18.45
CA LEU A 580 22.80 19.11 19.82
C LEU A 580 22.41 18.11 20.93
N GLN A 581 22.28 16.83 20.63
CA GLN A 581 22.30 15.71 21.57
C GLN A 581 23.50 14.81 21.24
#